data_4b26096610a054bbe1c5ab7564f1cb0a
#
_entry.id   4b26096610a054bbe1c5ab7564f1cb0a
#
_cell.length_a   1.000
_cell.length_b   1.000
_cell.length_c   1.000
_cell.angle_alpha   90.00
_cell.angle_beta   90.00
_cell.angle_gamma   90.00
#
_symmetry.space_group_name_H-M   'P 1'
#
loop_
_entity.id
_entity.type
_entity.pdbx_description
1 polymer ?
#
loop_
_entity_poly.entity_id
_entity_poly.type
_entity_poly.pdbx_seq_one_letter_code
_entity_poly.pdbx_strand_id
1 'polypeptide(L)'
;MNGNALKFRRAIEKHRIVGLDTAPLIYFIEDVAPYADLLEPAFELLGSHRLRAVTSTITLAEILTKPLAEKKYGLVDEIKFTLKSFSTLTMFAIDEKLAEAAALVRARHGIRLPDALQVAAAIQGEATLFITNDKRLKKIDAFEVLVPSDLL
;
A
#
# COMPACT_ATOMS: atom_id res chain seq x y z
N MET A 1 21.71 5.37 2.86
CA MET A 1 20.78 4.32 2.38
C MET A 1 21.54 2.99 2.38
N ASN A 2 21.00 1.98 3.04
CA ASN A 2 21.60 0.65 3.04
C ASN A 2 21.37 -0.06 1.68
N GLY A 3 22.09 -1.19 1.46
CA GLY A 3 22.02 -1.90 0.19
C GLY A 3 20.64 -2.44 -0.16
N ASN A 4 19.84 -2.82 0.85
CA ASN A 4 18.48 -3.34 0.63
C ASN A 4 17.52 -2.23 0.22
N ALA A 5 17.60 -1.06 0.85
CA ALA A 5 16.83 0.11 0.47
C ALA A 5 17.19 0.58 -0.95
N LEU A 6 18.46 0.47 -1.35
CA LEU A 6 18.88 0.80 -2.70
C LEU A 6 18.31 -0.18 -3.75
N LYS A 7 18.28 -1.48 -3.42
CA LYS A 7 17.65 -2.49 -4.29
C LYS A 7 16.15 -2.21 -4.44
N PHE A 8 15.49 -1.90 -3.32
CA PHE A 8 14.08 -1.55 -3.31
C PHE A 8 13.82 -0.32 -4.17
N ARG A 9 14.61 0.76 -3.98
CA ARG A 9 14.50 1.98 -4.78
C ARG A 9 14.61 1.70 -6.27
N ARG A 10 15.60 0.92 -6.68
CA ARG A 10 15.80 0.56 -8.10
C ARG A 10 14.62 -0.21 -8.67
N ALA A 11 14.00 -1.07 -7.86
CA ALA A 11 12.83 -1.83 -8.29
C ALA A 11 11.61 -0.92 -8.53
N ILE A 12 11.36 0.03 -7.62
CA ILE A 12 10.18 0.91 -7.73
C ILE A 12 10.36 2.03 -8.76
N GLU A 13 11.57 2.50 -9.01
CA GLU A 13 11.85 3.56 -9.99
C GLU A 13 11.52 3.17 -11.44
N LYS A 14 11.33 1.88 -11.71
CA LYS A 14 10.86 1.39 -13.01
C LYS A 14 9.37 1.64 -13.25
N HIS A 15 8.65 2.05 -12.21
CA HIS A 15 7.21 2.24 -12.23
C HIS A 15 6.84 3.70 -11.96
N ARG A 16 5.70 4.12 -12.50
CA ARG A 16 5.15 5.47 -12.27
C ARG A 16 4.02 5.45 -11.25
N ILE A 17 3.26 4.37 -11.21
CA ILE A 17 2.11 4.18 -10.32
C ILE A 17 2.27 2.83 -9.63
N VAL A 18 2.26 2.84 -8.31
CA VAL A 18 2.35 1.64 -7.49
C VAL A 18 1.09 1.49 -6.64
N GLY A 19 0.63 0.26 -6.47
CA GLY A 19 -0.39 -0.06 -5.48
C GLY A 19 0.28 -0.32 -4.14
N LEU A 20 -0.32 0.16 -3.07
CA LEU A 20 0.14 -0.09 -1.70
C LEU A 20 -0.90 -0.89 -0.93
N ASP A 21 -0.49 -2.03 -0.39
CA ASP A 21 -1.24 -2.72 0.63
C ASP A 21 -1.15 -1.95 1.96
N THR A 22 -1.96 -2.30 2.93
CA THR A 22 -2.00 -1.61 4.23
C THR A 22 -0.68 -1.75 4.99
N ALA A 23 -0.06 -2.93 5.00
CA ALA A 23 1.15 -3.19 5.78
C ALA A 23 2.31 -2.23 5.46
N PRO A 24 2.66 -1.95 4.20
CA PRO A 24 3.70 -0.96 3.90
C PRO A 24 3.42 0.42 4.48
N LEU A 25 2.17 0.86 4.47
CA LEU A 25 1.77 2.14 5.06
C LEU A 25 1.89 2.13 6.59
N ILE A 26 1.50 1.04 7.24
CA ILE A 26 1.67 0.87 8.68
C ILE A 26 3.16 0.92 9.05
N TYR A 27 4.01 0.20 8.33
CA TYR A 27 5.45 0.18 8.61
C TYR A 27 6.08 1.56 8.53
N PHE A 28 5.67 2.35 7.55
CA PHE A 28 6.15 3.73 7.41
C PHE A 28 5.63 4.64 8.53
N ILE A 29 4.32 4.61 8.82
CA ILE A 29 3.69 5.49 9.79
C ILE A 29 4.15 5.17 11.21
N GLU A 30 4.28 3.88 11.56
CA GLU A 30 4.67 3.43 12.90
C GLU A 30 6.19 3.24 13.06
N ASP A 31 6.98 3.56 12.04
CA ASP A 31 8.45 3.43 12.05
C ASP A 31 8.90 2.02 12.44
N VAL A 32 8.32 1.00 11.80
CA VAL A 32 8.57 -0.41 12.12
C VAL A 32 9.86 -0.90 11.47
N ALA A 33 10.89 -1.13 12.30
CA ALA A 33 12.15 -1.69 11.81
C ALA A 33 11.99 -3.19 11.45
N PRO A 34 12.68 -3.72 10.41
CA PRO A 34 13.56 -2.99 9.48
C PRO A 34 12.83 -2.39 8.27
N TYR A 35 11.50 -2.51 8.22
CA TYR A 35 10.70 -2.15 7.05
C TYR A 35 10.64 -0.66 6.78
N ALA A 36 10.60 0.18 7.83
CA ALA A 36 10.52 1.62 7.65
C ALA A 36 11.69 2.14 6.81
N ASP A 37 12.92 1.76 7.17
CA ASP A 37 14.12 2.13 6.42
C ASP A 37 14.11 1.58 4.99
N LEU A 38 13.63 0.34 4.83
CA LEU A 38 13.55 -0.31 3.52
C LEU A 38 12.58 0.42 2.59
N LEU A 39 11.45 0.88 3.12
CA LEU A 39 10.36 1.50 2.36
C LEU A 39 10.54 3.02 2.18
N GLU A 40 11.44 3.64 2.94
CA GLU A 40 11.68 5.09 2.89
C GLU A 40 11.82 5.64 1.46
N PRO A 41 12.55 4.99 0.53
CA PRO A 41 12.67 5.50 -0.84
C PRO A 41 11.33 5.66 -1.56
N ALA A 42 10.34 4.82 -1.29
CA ALA A 42 9.01 4.96 -1.90
C ALA A 42 8.33 6.25 -1.43
N PHE A 43 8.39 6.53 -0.15
CA PHE A 43 7.77 7.73 0.43
C PHE A 43 8.51 9.01 0.05
N GLU A 44 9.83 8.95 -0.09
CA GLU A 44 10.61 10.06 -0.66
C GLU A 44 10.18 10.38 -2.10
N LEU A 45 10.01 9.35 -2.92
CA LEU A 45 9.57 9.52 -4.30
C LEU A 45 8.13 10.03 -4.41
N LEU A 46 7.24 9.60 -3.50
CA LEU A 46 5.89 10.14 -3.38
C LEU A 46 5.91 11.62 -2.99
N GLY A 47 6.71 11.97 -1.99
CA GLY A 47 6.86 13.35 -1.52
C GLY A 47 7.43 14.29 -2.56
N SER A 48 8.32 13.80 -3.41
CA SER A 48 8.94 14.57 -4.51
C SER A 48 8.15 14.53 -5.83
N HIS A 49 6.97 13.94 -5.85
CA HIS A 49 6.10 13.82 -7.03
C HIS A 49 6.71 13.01 -8.19
N ARG A 50 7.66 12.14 -7.88
CA ARG A 50 8.31 11.24 -8.86
C ARG A 50 7.66 9.86 -8.92
N LEU A 51 6.75 9.59 -8.01
CA LEU A 51 5.99 8.35 -7.92
C LEU A 51 4.57 8.70 -7.49
N ARG A 52 3.59 7.93 -7.99
CA ARG A 52 2.21 7.96 -7.50
C ARG A 52 1.87 6.63 -6.89
N ALA A 53 1.03 6.66 -5.87
CA ALA A 53 0.56 5.45 -5.21
C ALA A 53 -0.96 5.43 -5.13
N VAL A 54 -1.53 4.23 -5.15
CA VAL A 54 -2.96 4.01 -4.99
C VAL A 54 -3.22 2.95 -3.93
N THR A 55 -4.26 3.14 -3.17
CA THR A 55 -4.78 2.20 -2.19
C THR A 55 -6.29 2.36 -2.09
N SER A 56 -6.95 1.68 -1.17
CA SER A 56 -8.38 1.86 -0.92
C SER A 56 -8.64 2.31 0.51
N THR A 57 -9.86 2.78 0.77
CA THR A 57 -10.26 3.23 2.12
C THR A 57 -10.30 2.11 3.15
N ILE A 58 -10.18 0.82 2.75
CA ILE A 58 -9.99 -0.25 3.73
C ILE A 58 -8.71 -0.06 4.55
N THR A 59 -7.71 0.62 3.98
CA THR A 59 -6.49 1.00 4.67
C THR A 59 -6.79 1.84 5.92
N LEU A 60 -7.73 2.79 5.82
CA LEU A 60 -8.14 3.58 6.99
C LEU A 60 -8.72 2.70 8.07
N ALA A 61 -9.63 1.79 7.72
CA ALA A 61 -10.23 0.87 8.68
C ALA A 61 -9.17 0.02 9.37
N GLU A 62 -8.23 -0.51 8.63
CA GLU A 62 -7.18 -1.37 9.17
C GLU A 62 -6.17 -0.61 10.04
N ILE A 63 -5.73 0.57 9.60
CA ILE A 63 -4.75 1.38 10.35
C ILE A 63 -5.36 2.00 11.60
N LEU A 64 -6.60 2.47 11.54
CA LEU A 64 -7.23 3.21 12.63
C LEU A 64 -7.82 2.33 13.72
N THR A 65 -8.01 1.04 13.49
CA THR A 65 -8.64 0.14 14.46
C THR A 65 -7.89 0.11 15.80
N LYS A 66 -6.58 -0.11 15.79
CA LYS A 66 -5.79 -0.21 17.02
C LYS A 66 -5.77 1.11 17.81
N PRO A 67 -5.41 2.26 17.22
CA PRO A 67 -5.42 3.53 17.97
C PRO A 67 -6.81 3.92 18.47
N LEU A 68 -7.88 3.62 17.74
CA LEU A 68 -9.24 3.85 18.22
C LEU A 68 -9.60 2.95 19.41
N ALA A 69 -9.25 1.66 19.35
CA ALA A 69 -9.45 0.73 20.46
C ALA A 69 -8.70 1.17 21.72
N GLU A 70 -7.53 1.76 21.55
CA GLU A 70 -6.69 2.30 22.64
C GLU A 70 -7.07 3.73 23.05
N LYS A 71 -8.08 4.31 22.42
CA LYS A 71 -8.55 5.69 22.65
C LYS A 71 -7.47 6.75 22.45
N LYS A 72 -6.54 6.49 21.52
CA LYS A 72 -5.46 7.40 21.14
C LYS A 72 -5.92 8.33 20.00
N TYR A 73 -6.84 9.23 20.31
CA TYR A 73 -7.48 10.07 19.29
C TYR A 73 -6.51 11.06 18.62
N GLY A 74 -5.52 11.55 19.34
CA GLY A 74 -4.45 12.38 18.76
C GLY A 74 -3.66 11.62 17.70
N LEU A 75 -3.35 10.35 17.93
CA LEU A 75 -2.67 9.49 16.98
C LEU A 75 -3.55 9.22 15.75
N VAL A 76 -4.85 9.04 15.94
CA VAL A 76 -5.81 8.90 14.84
C VAL A 76 -5.74 10.12 13.91
N ASP A 77 -5.74 11.32 14.48
CA ASP A 77 -5.66 12.57 13.71
C ASP A 77 -4.32 12.70 12.99
N GLU A 78 -3.21 12.34 13.62
CA GLU A 78 -1.88 12.32 13.00
C GLU A 78 -1.80 11.36 11.81
N ILE A 79 -2.33 10.16 11.95
CA ILE A 79 -2.35 9.16 10.87
C ILE A 79 -3.14 9.69 9.67
N LYS A 80 -4.33 10.23 9.92
CA LYS A 80 -5.18 10.80 8.87
C LYS A 80 -4.49 11.98 8.18
N PHE A 81 -3.86 12.85 8.95
CA PHE A 81 -3.09 13.97 8.40
C PHE A 81 -1.93 13.50 7.54
N THR A 82 -1.15 12.53 8.01
CA THR A 82 0.00 11.97 7.28
C THR A 82 -0.44 11.38 5.94
N LEU A 83 -1.50 10.56 5.93
CA LEU A 83 -2.02 9.96 4.70
C LEU A 83 -2.49 11.02 3.70
N LYS A 84 -3.14 12.09 4.18
CA LYS A 84 -3.62 13.18 3.33
C LYS A 84 -2.52 14.14 2.88
N SER A 85 -1.38 14.15 3.56
CA SER A 85 -0.24 15.01 3.21
C SER A 85 0.43 14.62 1.90
N PHE A 86 0.27 13.37 1.48
CA PHE A 86 0.78 12.89 0.19
C PHE A 86 -0.25 13.13 -0.90
N SER A 87 -0.11 14.24 -1.65
CA SER A 87 -0.98 14.52 -2.80
C SER A 87 -0.86 13.48 -3.91
N THR A 88 0.23 12.72 -3.90
CA THR A 88 0.51 11.61 -4.85
C THR A 88 -0.07 10.27 -4.43
N LEU A 89 -0.68 10.19 -3.24
CA LEU A 89 -1.39 8.99 -2.77
C LEU A 89 -2.88 9.16 -3.01
N THR A 90 -3.45 8.33 -3.88
CA THR A 90 -4.89 8.26 -4.11
C THR A 90 -5.49 7.11 -3.31
N MET A 91 -6.50 7.43 -2.51
CA MET A 91 -7.22 6.44 -1.72
C MET A 91 -8.64 6.30 -2.29
N PHE A 92 -8.88 5.21 -3.03
CA PHE A 92 -10.19 4.97 -3.63
C PHE A 92 -11.22 4.58 -2.57
N ALA A 93 -12.38 5.24 -2.61
CA ALA A 93 -13.52 4.82 -1.80
C ALA A 93 -14.00 3.44 -2.23
N ILE A 94 -14.48 2.64 -1.27
CA ILE A 94 -15.10 1.34 -1.55
C ILE A 94 -16.54 1.59 -1.97
N ASP A 95 -16.70 1.95 -3.24
CA ASP A 95 -17.99 2.13 -3.87
C ASP A 95 -18.46 0.85 -4.58
N GLU A 96 -19.60 0.92 -5.25
CA GLU A 96 -20.17 -0.24 -5.95
C GLU A 96 -19.21 -0.77 -7.04
N LYS A 97 -18.59 0.12 -7.80
CA LYS A 97 -17.63 -0.24 -8.85
C LYS A 97 -16.43 -1.00 -8.28
N LEU A 98 -15.84 -0.49 -7.22
CA LEU A 98 -14.69 -1.15 -6.58
C LEU A 98 -15.09 -2.48 -5.94
N ALA A 99 -16.27 -2.55 -5.32
CA ALA A 99 -16.78 -3.78 -4.73
C ALA A 99 -16.95 -4.87 -5.78
N GLU A 100 -17.53 -4.55 -6.95
CA GLU A 100 -17.69 -5.50 -8.04
C GLU A 100 -16.33 -5.96 -8.58
N ALA A 101 -15.38 -5.05 -8.75
CA ALA A 101 -14.02 -5.39 -9.17
C ALA A 101 -13.33 -6.32 -8.17
N ALA A 102 -13.49 -6.07 -6.88
CA ALA A 102 -12.96 -6.94 -5.83
C ALA A 102 -13.60 -8.34 -5.86
N ALA A 103 -14.90 -8.42 -6.12
CA ALA A 103 -15.59 -9.70 -6.27
C ALA A 103 -15.00 -10.51 -7.43
N LEU A 104 -14.69 -9.88 -8.55
CA LEU A 104 -14.04 -10.54 -9.68
C LEU A 104 -12.65 -11.06 -9.33
N VAL A 105 -11.85 -10.25 -8.63
CA VAL A 105 -10.51 -10.65 -8.16
C VAL A 105 -10.61 -11.87 -7.23
N ARG A 106 -11.56 -11.87 -6.29
CA ARG A 106 -11.81 -13.01 -5.40
C ARG A 106 -12.21 -14.28 -6.17
N ALA A 107 -13.10 -14.13 -7.13
CA ALA A 107 -13.57 -15.27 -7.93
C ALA A 107 -12.43 -15.92 -8.71
N ARG A 108 -11.50 -15.12 -9.23
CA ARG A 108 -10.36 -15.60 -10.02
C ARG A 108 -9.23 -16.17 -9.16
N HIS A 109 -8.94 -15.58 -8.03
CA HIS A 109 -7.71 -15.86 -7.27
C HIS A 109 -7.95 -16.47 -5.89
N GLY A 110 -9.18 -16.50 -5.39
CA GLY A 110 -9.52 -17.10 -4.09
C GLY A 110 -8.87 -16.40 -2.90
N ILE A 111 -8.61 -15.11 -3.00
CA ILE A 111 -8.01 -14.31 -1.91
C ILE A 111 -9.10 -13.72 -1.00
N ARG A 112 -8.70 -13.25 0.19
CA ARG A 112 -9.62 -12.64 1.14
C ARG A 112 -10.16 -11.30 0.64
N LEU A 113 -11.32 -10.88 1.13
CA LEU A 113 -11.95 -9.63 0.69
C LEU A 113 -11.08 -8.39 0.91
N PRO A 114 -10.41 -8.17 2.05
CA PRO A 114 -9.55 -7.01 2.22
C PRO A 114 -8.43 -6.96 1.17
N ASP A 115 -7.80 -8.09 0.89
CA ASP A 115 -6.75 -8.18 -0.12
C ASP A 115 -7.30 -7.91 -1.52
N ALA A 116 -8.48 -8.45 -1.82
CA ALA A 116 -9.15 -8.24 -3.11
C ALA A 116 -9.51 -6.76 -3.34
N LEU A 117 -9.94 -6.05 -2.32
CA LEU A 117 -10.20 -4.61 -2.40
C LEU A 117 -8.94 -3.81 -2.71
N GLN A 118 -7.82 -4.16 -2.09
CA GLN A 118 -6.54 -3.50 -2.36
C GLN A 118 -6.02 -3.80 -3.77
N VAL A 119 -6.11 -5.05 -4.20
CA VAL A 119 -5.75 -5.45 -5.57
C VAL A 119 -6.64 -4.74 -6.60
N ALA A 120 -7.94 -4.71 -6.36
CA ALA A 120 -8.89 -4.02 -7.25
C ALA A 120 -8.60 -2.52 -7.34
N ALA A 121 -8.27 -1.88 -6.22
CA ALA A 121 -7.88 -0.47 -6.19
C ALA A 121 -6.60 -0.22 -7.01
N ALA A 122 -5.60 -1.10 -6.88
CA ALA A 122 -4.37 -1.00 -7.66
C ALA A 122 -4.65 -1.13 -9.17
N ILE A 123 -5.50 -2.05 -9.57
CA ILE A 123 -5.91 -2.22 -10.97
C ILE A 123 -6.66 -0.97 -11.46
N GLN A 124 -7.62 -0.48 -10.70
CA GLN A 124 -8.40 0.71 -11.03
C GLN A 124 -7.51 1.95 -11.19
N GLY A 125 -6.49 2.07 -10.35
CA GLY A 125 -5.53 3.17 -10.40
C GLY A 125 -4.41 2.99 -11.43
N GLU A 126 -4.46 1.92 -12.23
CA GLU A 126 -3.49 1.61 -13.28
C GLU A 126 -2.06 1.38 -12.74
N ALA A 127 -1.95 0.84 -11.54
CA ALA A 127 -0.67 0.46 -10.97
C ALA A 127 -0.02 -0.66 -11.78
N THR A 128 1.29 -0.55 -11.96
CA THR A 128 2.10 -1.58 -12.63
C THR A 128 2.93 -2.41 -11.65
N LEU A 129 2.98 -1.97 -10.39
CA LEU A 129 3.61 -2.67 -9.28
C LEU A 129 2.69 -2.63 -8.08
N PHE A 130 2.60 -3.73 -7.35
CA PHE A 130 1.87 -3.81 -6.08
C PHE A 130 2.84 -4.18 -4.96
N ILE A 131 2.90 -3.35 -3.92
CA ILE A 131 3.79 -3.54 -2.78
C ILE A 131 2.98 -4.09 -1.62
N THR A 132 3.26 -5.32 -1.24
CA THR A 132 2.59 -6.05 -0.16
C THR A 132 3.59 -6.93 0.56
N ASN A 133 3.37 -7.18 1.86
CA ASN A 133 4.18 -8.17 2.58
C ASN A 133 3.52 -9.56 2.63
N ASP A 134 2.43 -9.74 1.91
CA ASP A 134 1.74 -11.02 1.80
C ASP A 134 2.20 -11.76 0.53
N LYS A 135 3.09 -12.75 0.71
CA LYS A 135 3.65 -13.55 -0.40
C LYS A 135 2.59 -14.31 -1.21
N ARG A 136 1.42 -14.57 -0.63
CA ARG A 136 0.31 -15.24 -1.34
C ARG A 136 -0.21 -14.41 -2.51
N LEU A 137 -0.02 -13.08 -2.47
CA LEU A 137 -0.46 -12.18 -3.54
C LEU A 137 0.47 -12.17 -4.75
N LYS A 138 1.62 -12.86 -4.69
CA LYS A 138 2.52 -13.01 -5.85
C LYS A 138 1.86 -13.71 -7.04
N LYS A 139 0.78 -14.46 -6.81
CA LYS A 139 0.02 -15.13 -7.88
C LYS A 139 -0.83 -14.19 -8.73
N ILE A 140 -1.03 -12.94 -8.29
CA ILE A 140 -1.78 -11.95 -9.06
C ILE A 140 -0.95 -11.53 -10.26
N ASP A 141 -1.54 -11.61 -11.45
CA ASP A 141 -0.85 -11.39 -12.72
C ASP A 141 -1.16 -10.04 -13.38
N ALA A 142 -2.05 -9.25 -12.78
CA ALA A 142 -2.45 -7.93 -13.29
C ALA A 142 -1.31 -6.90 -13.25
N PHE A 143 -0.31 -7.11 -12.40
CA PHE A 143 0.85 -6.25 -12.18
C PHE A 143 1.99 -7.06 -11.58
N GLU A 144 3.18 -6.47 -11.53
CA GLU A 144 4.30 -7.02 -10.79
C GLU A 144 4.04 -6.90 -9.28
N VAL A 145 4.43 -7.89 -8.48
CA VAL A 145 4.26 -7.88 -7.02
C VAL A 145 5.62 -7.85 -6.35
N LEU A 146 5.84 -6.84 -5.51
CA LEU A 146 7.06 -6.69 -4.73
C LEU A 146 6.75 -6.92 -3.25
N VAL A 147 7.47 -7.88 -2.67
CA VAL A 147 7.34 -8.23 -1.25
C VAL A 147 8.58 -7.72 -0.50
N PRO A 148 8.45 -6.68 0.34
CA PRO A 148 9.60 -6.09 1.03
C PRO A 148 10.44 -7.09 1.82
N SER A 149 9.82 -8.08 2.47
CA SER A 149 10.55 -9.09 3.23
C SER A 149 11.50 -9.95 2.38
N ASP A 150 11.30 -10.01 1.06
CA ASP A 150 12.21 -10.74 0.16
C ASP A 150 13.53 -9.99 -0.06
N LEU A 151 13.61 -8.73 0.34
CA LEU A 151 14.80 -7.89 0.18
C LEU A 151 15.62 -7.75 1.47
N LEU A 152 15.19 -8.36 2.56
CA LEU A 152 15.87 -8.28 3.87
C LEU A 152 16.93 -9.35 4.06
#